data_7777f647f8ef4cea13c9104820480db8
#
_entry.id   7777f647f8ef4cea13c9104820480db8
#
_cell.length_a   1.000
_cell.length_b   1.000
_cell.length_c   1.000
_cell.angle_alpha   90.00
_cell.angle_beta   90.00
_cell.angle_gamma   90.00
#
_symmetry.space_group_name_H-M   'P 1'
#
loop_
_entity.id
_entity.type
_entity.pdbx_description
1 polymer ?
#
loop_
_entity_poly.entity_id
_entity_poly.type
_entity_poly.pdbx_seq_one_letter_code
_entity_poly.pdbx_strand_id
1 'polypeptide(L)'
;MKKNIFLIGVICSILIPINVSALTGSVSLSCDKTKLKPNEETTCSVKANTNDEVSAVGARIVLGSNLTLTSVTTDSSWEGNGDDGNIQLYVDNNKKGNFNIATFKVKAGSVNTGADTSVSLSDVKLSDASFAETDFTVSSVGVRILSNINTLKTLTVSDGNFTFNKGTNNYELTIDKDNTTISATKDDNNSSISGDIGNKKLNYGLNTFTIKVTSESGIVNIYTLKINRPDNRSKDNYLLGFKFNNYNIDFSKDKTSYSLIVENKVTKLAICFGEVEDDTILCIDGDSLDISDKAKMESLFFNKQEIRDADEKCNDDESICYSIIGNINVGNNELKMVVTAENEDKKEYVFTINRKNESGQVVDKTDDEITSNSKTGSTSIIIISIVMIIALVVAIVVAKKKGLFDKIKNN
;
A
#
# COMPACT_ATOMS: atom_id res chain seq x y z
N MET A 1 -20.31 13.89 120.78
CA MET A 1 -19.72 14.56 119.59
C MET A 1 -18.80 13.61 118.82
N LYS A 2 -19.26 12.98 117.73
CA LYS A 2 -18.43 12.08 116.91
C LYS A 2 -17.87 12.88 115.76
N LYS A 3 -16.56 12.98 115.64
CA LYS A 3 -15.86 13.55 114.51
C LYS A 3 -15.68 12.48 113.43
N ASN A 4 -16.33 12.65 112.33
CA ASN A 4 -16.11 11.86 111.12
C ASN A 4 -14.88 12.46 110.43
N ILE A 5 -13.82 11.67 110.28
CA ILE A 5 -12.67 11.96 109.44
C ILE A 5 -12.96 11.36 108.09
N PHE A 6 -13.14 12.25 107.06
CA PHE A 6 -13.31 11.86 105.67
C PHE A 6 -11.90 11.69 105.09
N LEU A 7 -11.56 10.49 104.77
CA LEU A 7 -10.27 10.17 104.10
C LEU A 7 -10.50 10.33 102.56
N ILE A 8 -10.01 11.40 101.99
CA ILE A 8 -10.00 11.64 100.56
C ILE A 8 -8.81 10.87 99.95
N GLY A 9 -9.09 9.72 99.39
CA GLY A 9 -8.11 8.99 98.60
C GLY A 9 -7.87 9.69 97.27
N VAL A 10 -6.72 10.30 97.15
CA VAL A 10 -6.25 10.79 95.79
C VAL A 10 -5.83 9.61 94.96
N ILE A 11 -6.67 9.23 94.02
CA ILE A 11 -6.31 8.27 92.96
C ILE A 11 -5.41 9.05 91.99
N CYS A 12 -4.11 8.86 92.11
CA CYS A 12 -3.13 9.34 91.13
C CYS A 12 -3.19 8.40 89.96
N SER A 13 -4.01 8.75 88.97
CA SER A 13 -3.99 8.07 87.68
C SER A 13 -2.67 8.37 86.97
N ILE A 14 -1.76 7.41 87.04
CA ILE A 14 -0.53 7.41 86.24
C ILE A 14 -0.97 7.26 84.75
N LEU A 15 -1.08 8.38 84.07
CA LEU A 15 -1.11 8.40 82.62
C LEU A 15 0.25 7.89 82.09
N ILE A 16 0.36 6.61 81.86
CA ILE A 16 1.49 6.05 81.10
C ILE A 16 1.29 6.54 79.69
N PRO A 17 2.19 7.34 79.09
CA PRO A 17 2.11 7.67 77.71
C PRO A 17 2.32 6.37 76.97
N ILE A 18 1.25 5.86 76.31
CA ILE A 18 1.35 4.79 75.35
C ILE A 18 2.02 5.44 74.15
N ASN A 19 3.31 5.18 73.97
CA ASN A 19 4.01 5.52 72.69
C ASN A 19 3.44 4.64 71.58
N VAL A 20 2.39 5.14 70.96
CA VAL A 20 1.89 4.53 69.74
C VAL A 20 2.92 4.84 68.65
N SER A 21 3.77 3.89 68.34
CA SER A 21 4.70 4.01 67.22
C SER A 21 3.92 3.82 65.93
N ALA A 22 3.92 4.82 65.08
CA ALA A 22 3.32 4.68 63.72
C ALA A 22 4.01 3.58 62.93
N LEU A 23 3.23 2.78 62.20
CA LEU A 23 3.75 1.75 61.31
C LEU A 23 4.65 2.38 60.23
N THR A 24 5.78 1.73 59.96
CA THR A 24 6.74 2.16 58.95
C THR A 24 6.66 1.26 57.74
N GLY A 25 6.71 1.87 56.52
CA GLY A 25 6.64 1.10 55.29
C GLY A 25 6.02 1.89 54.13
N SER A 26 5.49 1.18 53.19
CA SER A 26 4.83 1.75 52.00
C SER A 26 3.67 0.88 51.54
N VAL A 27 2.68 1.52 50.96
CA VAL A 27 1.62 0.86 50.17
C VAL A 27 1.75 1.34 48.73
N SER A 28 1.62 0.42 47.77
CA SER A 28 1.76 0.68 46.36
C SER A 28 0.55 0.19 45.55
N LEU A 29 0.21 0.94 44.53
CA LEU A 29 -0.79 0.60 43.49
C LEU A 29 -0.09 0.49 42.16
N SER A 30 -0.37 -0.57 41.42
CA SER A 30 0.11 -0.77 40.05
C SER A 30 -0.96 -1.43 39.20
N CYS A 31 -0.96 -1.16 37.89
CA CYS A 31 -1.86 -1.81 36.91
C CYS A 31 -1.02 -2.43 35.79
N ASP A 32 -1.44 -3.59 35.29
CA ASP A 32 -0.75 -4.35 34.26
C ASP A 32 -0.66 -3.55 32.92
N LYS A 33 -1.73 -2.79 32.63
CA LYS A 33 -1.80 -1.91 31.45
C LYS A 33 -2.27 -0.53 31.88
N THR A 34 -1.61 0.49 31.34
CA THR A 34 -1.97 1.90 31.51
C THR A 34 -2.52 2.55 30.24
N LYS A 35 -2.52 1.82 29.11
CA LYS A 35 -3.15 2.21 27.84
C LYS A 35 -4.18 1.15 27.49
N LEU A 36 -5.45 1.53 27.46
CA LEU A 36 -6.58 0.63 27.25
C LEU A 36 -7.35 1.04 26.00
N LYS A 37 -7.72 0.07 25.19
CA LYS A 37 -8.74 0.30 24.14
C LYS A 37 -10.10 0.51 24.79
N PRO A 38 -11.07 1.17 24.14
CA PRO A 38 -12.44 1.19 24.62
C PRO A 38 -12.95 -0.23 24.93
N ASN A 39 -13.59 -0.36 26.10
CA ASN A 39 -14.09 -1.63 26.67
C ASN A 39 -13.03 -2.66 27.09
N GLU A 40 -11.75 -2.36 26.99
CA GLU A 40 -10.66 -3.25 27.47
C GLU A 40 -10.56 -3.21 29.00
N GLU A 41 -10.17 -4.33 29.60
CA GLU A 41 -9.92 -4.46 31.04
C GLU A 41 -8.40 -4.50 31.32
N THR A 42 -8.05 -4.01 32.51
CA THR A 42 -6.72 -4.20 33.12
C THR A 42 -6.88 -4.67 34.56
N THR A 43 -5.90 -5.42 35.07
CA THR A 43 -5.81 -5.81 36.46
C THR A 43 -4.88 -4.84 37.20
N CYS A 44 -5.33 -4.34 38.32
CA CYS A 44 -4.53 -3.53 39.26
C CYS A 44 -4.28 -4.30 40.54
N SER A 45 -3.13 -4.07 41.14
CA SER A 45 -2.70 -4.73 42.37
C SER A 45 -2.35 -3.71 43.47
N VAL A 46 -2.78 -3.98 44.67
CA VAL A 46 -2.41 -3.24 45.89
C VAL A 46 -1.49 -4.11 46.71
N LYS A 47 -0.30 -3.59 47.04
CA LYS A 47 0.72 -4.29 47.83
C LYS A 47 1.25 -3.40 48.93
N ALA A 48 1.64 -4.00 50.03
CA ALA A 48 2.36 -3.33 51.11
C ALA A 48 3.76 -3.92 51.30
N ASN A 49 4.66 -3.07 51.74
CA ASN A 49 5.96 -3.47 52.31
C ASN A 49 6.17 -2.73 53.61
N THR A 50 6.12 -3.45 54.74
CA THR A 50 6.17 -2.88 56.08
C THR A 50 7.32 -3.43 56.93
N ASN A 51 7.89 -2.58 57.75
CA ASN A 51 8.89 -2.99 58.74
C ASN A 51 8.28 -3.51 60.05
N ASP A 52 6.99 -3.28 60.23
CA ASP A 52 6.24 -3.59 61.44
C ASP A 52 5.12 -4.60 61.09
N GLU A 53 4.56 -5.23 62.13
CA GLU A 53 3.48 -6.20 61.99
C GLU A 53 2.15 -5.49 61.76
N VAL A 54 1.41 -5.95 60.70
CA VAL A 54 0.10 -5.43 60.31
C VAL A 54 -0.97 -6.49 60.57
N SER A 55 -2.03 -6.09 61.26
CA SER A 55 -3.18 -6.94 61.59
C SER A 55 -4.42 -6.64 60.71
N ALA A 56 -4.56 -5.38 60.23
CA ALA A 56 -5.70 -4.97 59.43
C ALA A 56 -5.32 -3.94 58.34
N VAL A 57 -6.12 -3.87 57.27
CA VAL A 57 -6.00 -2.94 56.17
C VAL A 57 -7.36 -2.34 55.85
N GLY A 58 -7.42 -1.01 55.76
CA GLY A 58 -8.53 -0.25 55.19
C GLY A 58 -8.06 0.53 53.95
N ALA A 59 -8.83 0.49 52.87
CA ALA A 59 -8.57 1.32 51.68
C ALA A 59 -9.85 1.45 50.84
N ARG A 60 -9.91 2.51 50.04
CA ARG A 60 -10.99 2.69 49.06
C ARG A 60 -10.40 2.89 47.64
N ILE A 61 -10.92 2.11 46.71
CA ILE A 61 -10.59 2.24 45.28
C ILE A 61 -11.36 3.45 44.73
N VAL A 62 -10.64 4.38 44.11
CA VAL A 62 -11.20 5.57 43.46
C VAL A 62 -10.83 5.53 41.98
N LEU A 63 -11.85 5.48 41.12
CA LEU A 63 -11.70 5.48 39.69
C LEU A 63 -12.01 6.84 39.10
N GLY A 64 -11.17 7.30 38.18
CA GLY A 64 -11.45 8.48 37.39
C GLY A 64 -12.56 8.22 36.36
N SER A 65 -12.93 9.27 35.63
CA SER A 65 -14.01 9.21 34.61
C SER A 65 -13.71 8.12 33.56
N ASN A 66 -14.80 7.52 33.04
CA ASN A 66 -14.77 6.47 32.01
C ASN A 66 -14.05 5.17 32.42
N LEU A 67 -13.88 4.93 33.72
CA LEU A 67 -13.44 3.64 34.27
C LEU A 67 -14.54 3.06 35.15
N THR A 68 -14.68 1.73 35.09
CA THR A 68 -15.64 0.96 35.89
C THR A 68 -14.92 -0.18 36.60
N LEU A 69 -15.16 -0.34 37.90
CA LEU A 69 -14.70 -1.50 38.68
C LEU A 69 -15.53 -2.72 38.26
N THR A 70 -14.87 -3.81 37.88
CA THR A 70 -15.58 -5.03 37.46
C THR A 70 -15.42 -6.18 38.47
N SER A 71 -14.35 -6.22 39.21
CA SER A 71 -14.16 -7.18 40.30
C SER A 71 -13.09 -6.70 41.28
N VAL A 72 -13.21 -7.12 42.52
CA VAL A 72 -12.15 -7.04 43.56
C VAL A 72 -11.91 -8.45 44.07
N THR A 73 -10.65 -8.81 44.25
CA THR A 73 -10.23 -10.09 44.83
C THR A 73 -9.18 -9.80 45.89
N THR A 74 -9.48 -10.12 47.12
CA THR A 74 -8.54 -10.03 48.22
C THR A 74 -7.60 -11.24 48.21
N ASP A 75 -6.39 -11.07 48.72
CA ASP A 75 -5.48 -12.21 48.91
C ASP A 75 -6.08 -13.19 49.94
N SER A 76 -6.02 -14.48 49.67
CA SER A 76 -6.66 -15.54 50.46
C SER A 76 -6.14 -15.67 51.89
N SER A 77 -5.07 -14.97 52.23
CA SER A 77 -4.52 -14.90 53.56
C SER A 77 -5.13 -13.81 54.45
N TRP A 78 -6.09 -13.05 53.87
CA TRP A 78 -6.86 -12.03 54.58
C TRP A 78 -8.30 -12.50 54.76
N GLU A 79 -8.89 -12.17 55.89
CA GLU A 79 -10.31 -12.22 56.15
C GLU A 79 -10.94 -10.83 55.95
N GLY A 80 -12.22 -10.77 55.63
CA GLY A 80 -12.91 -9.50 55.41
C GLY A 80 -13.45 -9.36 53.97
N ASN A 81 -13.70 -8.10 53.55
CA ASN A 81 -14.44 -7.79 52.35
C ASN A 81 -13.71 -6.71 51.52
N GLY A 82 -13.83 -6.82 50.19
CA GLY A 82 -13.39 -5.85 49.23
C GLY A 82 -14.50 -5.36 48.25
N ASP A 83 -15.77 -5.53 48.63
CA ASP A 83 -16.92 -5.22 47.79
C ASP A 83 -17.06 -3.71 47.52
N ASP A 84 -17.59 -3.38 46.30
CA ASP A 84 -17.85 -2.01 45.86
C ASP A 84 -16.64 -1.06 45.96
N GLY A 85 -15.42 -1.62 45.96
CA GLY A 85 -14.19 -0.85 46.03
C GLY A 85 -13.79 -0.42 47.44
N ASN A 86 -14.50 -0.84 48.51
CA ASN A 86 -14.09 -0.68 49.89
C ASN A 86 -13.34 -1.94 50.34
N ILE A 87 -12.06 -1.81 50.63
CA ILE A 87 -11.19 -2.87 51.12
C ILE A 87 -11.16 -2.76 52.62
N GLN A 88 -11.66 -3.77 53.37
CA GLN A 88 -11.66 -3.89 54.81
C GLN A 88 -11.22 -5.29 55.19
N LEU A 89 -9.94 -5.43 55.56
CA LEU A 89 -9.30 -6.74 55.72
C LEU A 89 -8.63 -6.85 57.12
N TYR A 90 -8.62 -8.03 57.66
CA TYR A 90 -7.91 -8.36 58.90
C TYR A 90 -7.30 -9.76 58.82
N VAL A 91 -6.36 -10.07 59.67
CA VAL A 91 -5.71 -11.38 59.77
C VAL A 91 -5.50 -11.80 61.19
N ASP A 92 -5.60 -13.11 61.47
CA ASP A 92 -5.23 -13.68 62.79
C ASP A 92 -3.71 -13.73 62.98
N ASN A 93 -2.96 -13.93 61.92
CA ASN A 93 -1.49 -13.95 61.92
C ASN A 93 -0.97 -12.68 61.25
N ASN A 94 -0.41 -11.76 62.01
CA ASN A 94 0.09 -10.48 61.54
C ASN A 94 1.06 -10.64 60.36
N LYS A 95 0.99 -9.71 59.40
CA LYS A 95 1.87 -9.67 58.22
C LYS A 95 2.96 -8.63 58.38
N LYS A 96 4.15 -8.99 57.86
CA LYS A 96 5.33 -8.12 57.85
C LYS A 96 6.11 -8.31 56.54
N GLY A 97 6.86 -7.29 56.10
CA GLY A 97 7.60 -7.30 54.85
C GLY A 97 6.67 -7.07 53.66
N ASN A 98 6.94 -7.77 52.57
CA ASN A 98 6.16 -7.67 51.34
C ASN A 98 4.96 -8.62 51.33
N PHE A 99 3.76 -8.08 51.14
CA PHE A 99 2.54 -8.86 51.01
C PHE A 99 1.53 -8.22 50.08
N ASN A 100 0.69 -9.06 49.45
CA ASN A 100 -0.44 -8.62 48.65
C ASN A 100 -1.62 -8.27 49.54
N ILE A 101 -2.33 -7.19 49.22
CA ILE A 101 -3.57 -6.79 49.86
C ILE A 101 -4.76 -7.26 49.01
N ALA A 102 -4.85 -6.75 47.79
CA ALA A 102 -5.92 -7.07 46.85
C ALA A 102 -5.48 -6.90 45.43
N THR A 103 -6.21 -7.55 44.54
CA THR A 103 -6.22 -7.28 43.10
C THR A 103 -7.62 -6.89 42.66
N PHE A 104 -7.73 -6.01 41.66
CA PHE A 104 -9.04 -5.63 41.13
C PHE A 104 -8.96 -5.38 39.64
N LYS A 105 -10.07 -5.57 38.97
CA LYS A 105 -10.17 -5.34 37.50
C LYS A 105 -10.91 -4.03 37.25
N VAL A 106 -10.36 -3.28 36.29
CA VAL A 106 -10.91 -2.01 35.84
C VAL A 106 -11.14 -2.08 34.34
N LYS A 107 -12.35 -1.73 33.94
CA LYS A 107 -12.76 -1.70 32.51
C LYS A 107 -12.85 -0.28 32.00
N ALA A 108 -12.26 -0.02 30.85
CA ALA A 108 -12.41 1.23 30.15
C ALA A 108 -13.81 1.38 29.55
N GLY A 109 -14.39 2.57 29.58
CA GLY A 109 -15.64 2.89 28.95
C GLY A 109 -15.59 2.84 27.42
N SER A 110 -16.75 2.91 26.77
CA SER A 110 -16.88 2.89 25.31
C SER A 110 -16.72 4.29 24.69
N VAL A 111 -15.70 5.05 25.09
CA VAL A 111 -15.42 6.37 24.52
C VAL A 111 -14.64 6.25 23.22
N ASN A 112 -15.04 7.00 22.19
CA ASN A 112 -14.38 6.96 20.88
C ASN A 112 -13.26 7.99 20.74
N THR A 113 -13.31 9.10 21.49
CA THR A 113 -12.37 10.23 21.35
C THR A 113 -11.08 10.10 22.15
N GLY A 114 -10.93 9.00 22.91
CA GLY A 114 -9.85 8.85 23.87
C GLY A 114 -10.02 9.74 25.13
N ALA A 115 -9.45 9.31 26.22
CA ALA A 115 -9.52 10.06 27.49
C ALA A 115 -8.33 9.73 28.39
N ASP A 116 -7.80 10.72 29.09
CA ASP A 116 -6.88 10.52 30.21
C ASP A 116 -7.66 10.42 31.51
N THR A 117 -7.35 9.45 32.32
CA THR A 117 -8.03 9.14 33.59
C THR A 117 -7.02 8.54 34.59
N SER A 118 -7.48 8.11 35.74
CA SER A 118 -6.60 7.51 36.73
C SER A 118 -7.29 6.49 37.61
N VAL A 119 -6.49 5.60 38.18
CA VAL A 119 -6.86 4.72 39.28
C VAL A 119 -6.09 5.18 40.52
N SER A 120 -6.77 5.34 41.64
CA SER A 120 -6.15 5.76 42.90
C SER A 120 -6.77 5.04 44.10
N LEU A 121 -6.13 5.16 45.24
CA LEU A 121 -6.66 4.72 46.52
C LEU A 121 -6.86 5.95 47.41
N SER A 122 -7.93 5.95 48.20
CA SER A 122 -8.14 6.88 49.32
C SER A 122 -8.28 6.11 50.64
N ASP A 123 -8.16 6.83 51.73
CA ASP A 123 -8.35 6.32 53.08
C ASP A 123 -7.52 5.05 53.40
N VAL A 124 -6.27 5.06 52.92
CA VAL A 124 -5.37 3.91 53.05
C VAL A 124 -4.79 3.88 54.43
N LYS A 125 -5.19 2.90 55.21
CA LYS A 125 -4.79 2.70 56.62
C LYS A 125 -4.29 1.28 56.83
N LEU A 126 -3.23 1.16 57.59
CA LEU A 126 -2.78 -0.12 58.13
C LEU A 126 -2.86 -0.04 59.64
N SER A 127 -3.30 -1.12 60.30
CA SER A 127 -3.38 -1.21 61.74
C SER A 127 -2.39 -2.26 62.27
N ASP A 128 -1.78 -1.98 63.41
CA ASP A 128 -0.98 -2.95 64.11
C ASP A 128 -1.86 -3.92 64.99
N ALA A 129 -1.23 -4.82 65.76
CA ALA A 129 -1.91 -5.79 66.62
C ALA A 129 -2.66 -5.14 67.81
N SER A 130 -2.41 -3.86 68.10
CA SER A 130 -3.12 -3.10 69.07
C SER A 130 -4.26 -2.25 68.52
N PHE A 131 -4.54 -2.40 67.22
CA PHE A 131 -5.51 -1.63 66.42
C PHE A 131 -5.17 -0.13 66.29
N ALA A 132 -3.91 0.24 66.47
CA ALA A 132 -3.44 1.57 66.17
C ALA A 132 -3.31 1.75 64.69
N GLU A 133 -4.03 2.72 64.10
CA GLU A 133 -4.07 3.01 62.66
C GLU A 133 -2.94 3.97 62.25
N THR A 134 -2.34 3.69 61.12
CA THR A 134 -1.39 4.57 60.41
C THR A 134 -1.85 4.84 58.99
N ASP A 135 -1.94 6.12 58.59
CA ASP A 135 -2.31 6.53 57.23
C ASP A 135 -1.13 6.40 56.28
N PHE A 136 -1.41 5.89 55.07
CA PHE A 136 -0.43 5.78 54.02
C PHE A 136 -0.88 6.55 52.77
N THR A 137 0.03 7.30 52.18
CA THR A 137 -0.19 7.97 50.90
C THR A 137 0.23 7.05 49.74
N VAL A 138 -0.65 6.85 48.78
CA VAL A 138 -0.41 6.01 47.58
C VAL A 138 -0.51 6.86 46.35
N SER A 139 0.50 6.76 45.47
CA SER A 139 0.49 7.45 44.20
C SER A 139 -0.58 6.85 43.27
N SER A 140 -1.31 7.71 42.58
CA SER A 140 -2.28 7.29 41.54
C SER A 140 -1.57 6.73 40.31
N VAL A 141 -2.23 5.82 39.62
CA VAL A 141 -1.83 5.28 38.30
C VAL A 141 -2.61 6.00 37.23
N GLY A 142 -1.91 6.75 36.36
CA GLY A 142 -2.52 7.35 35.17
C GLY A 142 -2.89 6.28 34.15
N VAL A 143 -4.08 6.38 33.59
CA VAL A 143 -4.60 5.47 32.55
C VAL A 143 -5.04 6.28 31.35
N ARG A 144 -4.61 5.87 30.14
CA ARG A 144 -5.05 6.44 28.86
C ARG A 144 -6.03 5.49 28.18
N ILE A 145 -7.28 5.93 27.96
CA ILE A 145 -8.23 5.26 27.08
C ILE A 145 -7.95 5.75 25.67
N LEU A 146 -7.61 4.81 24.75
CA LEU A 146 -7.16 5.11 23.39
C LEU A 146 -8.32 5.56 22.49
N SER A 147 -8.05 6.51 21.60
CA SER A 147 -9.01 6.99 20.62
C SER A 147 -9.22 5.98 19.49
N ASN A 148 -10.47 5.81 19.04
CA ASN A 148 -10.84 5.02 17.86
C ASN A 148 -10.97 5.87 16.59
N ILE A 149 -10.78 7.20 16.66
CA ILE A 149 -10.94 8.08 15.51
C ILE A 149 -9.86 7.80 14.47
N ASN A 150 -10.29 7.32 13.31
CA ASN A 150 -9.47 6.95 12.16
C ASN A 150 -9.91 7.68 10.88
N THR A 151 -10.51 8.87 11.03
CA THR A 151 -10.98 9.67 9.91
C THR A 151 -10.02 10.81 9.58
N LEU A 152 -10.07 11.26 8.32
CA LEU A 152 -9.43 12.50 7.89
C LEU A 152 -10.30 13.69 8.29
N LYS A 153 -9.64 14.79 8.64
CA LYS A 153 -10.28 16.11 8.78
C LYS A 153 -10.43 16.78 7.41
N THR A 154 -9.39 16.68 6.59
CA THR A 154 -9.38 17.22 5.22
C THR A 154 -8.69 16.23 4.29
N LEU A 155 -9.14 16.23 3.02
CA LEU A 155 -8.48 15.58 1.89
C LEU A 155 -8.62 16.52 0.70
N THR A 156 -7.50 16.85 0.05
CA THR A 156 -7.46 17.70 -1.13
C THR A 156 -6.54 17.11 -2.18
N VAL A 157 -6.87 17.35 -3.44
CA VAL A 157 -6.06 16.99 -4.61
C VAL A 157 -5.91 18.23 -5.44
N SER A 158 -4.67 18.66 -5.75
CA SER A 158 -4.46 19.81 -6.61
C SER A 158 -5.05 19.54 -8.00
N ASP A 159 -5.64 20.57 -8.61
CA ASP A 159 -6.30 20.47 -9.92
C ASP A 159 -7.46 19.46 -10.00
N GLY A 160 -7.80 18.83 -8.87
CA GLY A 160 -8.92 17.92 -8.73
C GLY A 160 -10.14 18.66 -8.16
N ASN A 161 -11.28 18.52 -8.80
CA ASN A 161 -12.53 19.11 -8.32
C ASN A 161 -13.40 18.03 -7.69
N PHE A 162 -13.38 17.93 -6.35
CA PHE A 162 -14.25 17.06 -5.57
C PHE A 162 -14.51 17.64 -4.19
N THR A 163 -15.60 17.20 -3.55
CA THR A 163 -15.93 17.58 -2.17
C THR A 163 -15.60 16.44 -1.23
N PHE A 164 -14.71 16.69 -0.27
CA PHE A 164 -14.39 15.71 0.76
C PHE A 164 -15.54 15.52 1.75
N ASN A 165 -15.90 14.28 2.04
CA ASN A 165 -16.85 13.87 3.07
C ASN A 165 -16.23 12.77 3.94
N LYS A 166 -16.19 12.96 5.27
CA LYS A 166 -15.60 12.00 6.22
C LYS A 166 -16.16 10.58 6.12
N GLY A 167 -17.42 10.43 5.74
CA GLY A 167 -18.11 9.15 5.59
C GLY A 167 -17.87 8.45 4.24
N THR A 168 -17.13 9.09 3.32
CA THR A 168 -16.86 8.56 1.99
C THR A 168 -15.37 8.16 1.89
N ASN A 169 -15.13 6.92 1.51
CA ASN A 169 -13.79 6.39 1.40
C ASN A 169 -13.28 6.26 -0.04
N ASN A 170 -14.14 6.42 -1.03
CA ASN A 170 -13.78 6.28 -2.45
C ASN A 170 -14.15 7.56 -3.20
N TYR A 171 -13.19 8.09 -3.95
CA TYR A 171 -13.34 9.28 -4.77
C TYR A 171 -12.86 9.01 -6.19
N GLU A 172 -13.59 9.53 -7.16
CA GLU A 172 -13.23 9.45 -8.58
C GLU A 172 -13.21 10.87 -9.15
N LEU A 173 -12.12 11.22 -9.85
CA LEU A 173 -11.91 12.53 -10.45
C LEU A 173 -11.09 12.43 -11.73
N THR A 174 -11.17 13.48 -12.56
CA THR A 174 -10.41 13.58 -13.79
C THR A 174 -9.45 14.76 -13.68
N ILE A 175 -8.17 14.54 -14.02
CA ILE A 175 -7.11 15.56 -14.02
C ILE A 175 -6.34 15.42 -15.32
N ASP A 176 -6.36 16.47 -16.15
CA ASP A 176 -5.61 16.52 -17.40
C ASP A 176 -4.25 17.20 -17.21
N LYS A 177 -3.46 16.63 -16.28
CA LYS A 177 -2.07 17.02 -16.01
C LYS A 177 -1.25 15.78 -15.74
N ASP A 178 0.07 15.88 -15.87
CA ASP A 178 1.01 14.76 -15.65
C ASP A 178 1.36 14.53 -14.18
N ASN A 179 0.96 15.44 -13.31
CA ASN A 179 1.18 15.34 -11.87
C ASN A 179 0.06 16.02 -11.09
N THR A 180 -0.06 15.66 -9.81
CA THR A 180 -0.96 16.27 -8.83
C THR A 180 -0.37 16.14 -7.44
N THR A 181 -0.85 16.99 -6.51
CA THR A 181 -0.47 16.90 -5.10
C THR A 181 -1.66 16.46 -4.26
N ILE A 182 -1.49 15.36 -3.53
CA ILE A 182 -2.48 14.84 -2.58
C ILE A 182 -2.10 15.32 -1.18
N SER A 183 -3.02 16.04 -0.52
CA SER A 183 -2.82 16.51 0.85
C SER A 183 -3.97 16.06 1.75
N ALA A 184 -3.63 15.64 2.98
CA ALA A 184 -4.61 15.20 3.96
C ALA A 184 -4.20 15.61 5.37
N THR A 185 -5.19 15.92 6.20
CA THR A 185 -4.99 16.15 7.63
C THR A 185 -5.86 15.18 8.45
N LYS A 186 -5.33 14.76 9.59
CA LYS A 186 -6.02 13.83 10.48
C LYS A 186 -7.06 14.55 11.35
N ASP A 187 -8.12 13.86 11.69
CA ASP A 187 -9.20 14.37 12.54
C ASP A 187 -8.84 14.29 14.04
N ASP A 188 -8.06 13.29 14.41
CA ASP A 188 -7.51 13.10 15.77
C ASP A 188 -5.99 13.24 15.75
N ASN A 189 -5.45 14.06 16.68
CA ASN A 189 -4.01 14.28 16.81
C ASN A 189 -3.22 13.02 17.16
N ASN A 190 -3.84 12.03 17.79
CA ASN A 190 -3.22 10.77 18.17
C ASN A 190 -3.29 9.70 17.06
N SER A 191 -4.02 9.95 15.97
CA SER A 191 -4.01 9.08 14.79
C SER A 191 -2.77 9.32 13.93
N SER A 192 -2.49 8.42 13.00
CA SER A 192 -1.41 8.54 12.01
C SER A 192 -1.95 8.42 10.59
N ILE A 193 -1.30 9.12 9.64
CA ILE A 193 -1.58 9.03 8.21
C ILE A 193 -0.37 8.43 7.51
N SER A 194 -0.61 7.53 6.56
CA SER A 194 0.41 6.93 5.69
C SER A 194 -0.17 6.64 4.30
N GLY A 195 0.68 6.25 3.33
CA GLY A 195 0.27 5.96 1.97
C GLY A 195 0.58 7.09 1.00
N ASP A 196 -0.30 7.31 0.02
CA ASP A 196 -0.05 8.16 -1.12
C ASP A 196 -0.34 9.64 -0.84
N ILE A 197 0.58 10.30 -0.14
CA ILE A 197 0.56 11.74 0.16
C ILE A 197 1.69 12.44 -0.61
N GLY A 198 1.53 13.73 -0.89
CA GLY A 198 2.49 14.57 -1.59
C GLY A 198 2.31 14.54 -3.10
N ASN A 199 3.36 14.92 -3.84
CA ASN A 199 3.34 14.98 -5.30
C ASN A 199 3.29 13.58 -5.90
N LYS A 200 2.40 13.35 -6.87
CA LYS A 200 2.17 12.10 -7.58
C LYS A 200 2.19 12.34 -9.09
N LYS A 201 2.97 11.53 -9.79
CA LYS A 201 2.93 11.48 -11.25
C LYS A 201 1.66 10.74 -11.69
N LEU A 202 0.98 11.27 -12.72
CA LEU A 202 -0.19 10.65 -13.33
C LEU A 202 0.19 10.07 -14.69
N ASN A 203 0.00 8.77 -14.84
CA ASN A 203 0.04 8.12 -16.15
C ASN A 203 -1.30 8.33 -16.86
N TYR A 204 -1.32 8.30 -18.17
CA TYR A 204 -2.57 8.29 -18.93
C TYR A 204 -3.47 7.14 -18.49
N GLY A 205 -4.79 7.38 -18.48
CA GLY A 205 -5.76 6.44 -17.96
C GLY A 205 -5.92 6.50 -16.43
N LEU A 206 -6.34 5.40 -15.84
CA LEU A 206 -6.70 5.30 -14.43
C LEU A 206 -5.48 5.14 -13.51
N ASN A 207 -5.31 6.10 -12.59
CA ASN A 207 -4.35 6.06 -11.50
C ASN A 207 -5.11 5.84 -10.19
N THR A 208 -4.60 4.97 -9.32
CA THR A 208 -5.22 4.68 -8.02
C THR A 208 -4.24 4.96 -6.91
N PHE A 209 -4.66 5.79 -5.96
CA PHE A 209 -3.89 6.17 -4.78
C PHE A 209 -4.65 5.80 -3.50
N THR A 210 -3.93 5.41 -2.47
CA THR A 210 -4.51 5.02 -1.19
C THR A 210 -3.91 5.80 -0.04
N ILE A 211 -4.77 6.26 0.87
CA ILE A 211 -4.39 6.95 2.09
C ILE A 211 -4.93 6.15 3.26
N LYS A 212 -4.04 5.74 4.14
CA LYS A 212 -4.36 4.95 5.32
C LYS A 212 -4.34 5.83 6.54
N VAL A 213 -5.41 5.82 7.33
CA VAL A 213 -5.50 6.47 8.65
C VAL A 213 -5.58 5.39 9.72
N THR A 214 -4.68 5.43 10.68
CA THR A 214 -4.66 4.49 11.80
C THR A 214 -4.95 5.27 13.09
N SER A 215 -6.00 4.90 13.82
CA SER A 215 -6.36 5.49 15.11
C SER A 215 -5.31 5.17 16.18
N GLU A 216 -5.37 5.87 17.31
CA GLU A 216 -4.53 5.57 18.51
C GLU A 216 -4.71 4.13 18.99
N SER A 217 -5.92 3.58 18.93
CA SER A 217 -6.24 2.19 19.31
C SER A 217 -5.84 1.14 18.27
N GLY A 218 -5.34 1.58 17.07
CA GLY A 218 -4.88 0.71 16.00
C GLY A 218 -5.95 0.36 14.95
N ILE A 219 -7.13 0.96 14.99
CA ILE A 219 -8.17 0.75 13.96
C ILE A 219 -7.78 1.51 12.69
N VAL A 220 -7.87 0.81 11.54
CA VAL A 220 -7.47 1.34 10.23
C VAL A 220 -8.68 1.73 9.40
N ASN A 221 -8.59 2.88 8.73
CA ASN A 221 -9.48 3.29 7.64
C ASN A 221 -8.65 3.60 6.39
N ILE A 222 -9.15 3.28 5.20
CA ILE A 222 -8.48 3.48 3.92
C ILE A 222 -9.37 4.35 3.03
N TYR A 223 -8.80 5.43 2.53
CA TYR A 223 -9.38 6.28 1.50
C TYR A 223 -8.71 5.96 0.17
N THR A 224 -9.51 5.78 -0.88
CA THR A 224 -9.06 5.48 -2.24
C THR A 224 -9.41 6.63 -3.17
N LEU A 225 -8.42 7.14 -3.87
CA LEU A 225 -8.56 8.14 -4.93
C LEU A 225 -8.31 7.46 -6.27
N LYS A 226 -9.29 7.45 -7.15
CA LYS A 226 -9.18 7.04 -8.54
C LYS A 226 -9.12 8.28 -9.42
N ILE A 227 -7.97 8.54 -10.00
CA ILE A 227 -7.72 9.72 -10.83
C ILE A 227 -7.54 9.26 -12.27
N ASN A 228 -8.48 9.64 -13.14
CA ASN A 228 -8.36 9.41 -14.57
C ASN A 228 -7.62 10.59 -15.22
N ARG A 229 -6.48 10.33 -15.87
CA ARG A 229 -5.82 11.28 -16.76
C ARG A 229 -6.23 10.94 -18.20
N PRO A 230 -7.01 11.80 -18.88
CA PRO A 230 -7.38 11.55 -20.26
C PRO A 230 -6.14 11.46 -21.15
N ASP A 231 -6.14 10.54 -22.07
CA ASP A 231 -5.15 10.54 -23.14
C ASP A 231 -5.73 11.24 -24.37
N ASN A 232 -5.41 12.53 -24.49
CA ASN A 232 -5.87 13.39 -25.58
C ASN A 232 -4.87 13.41 -26.74
N ARG A 233 -3.80 12.61 -26.69
CA ARG A 233 -2.81 12.49 -27.76
C ARG A 233 -3.45 11.86 -28.99
N SER A 234 -2.94 12.22 -30.17
CA SER A 234 -3.43 11.66 -31.43
C SER A 234 -3.19 10.16 -31.49
N LYS A 235 -4.15 9.44 -32.08
CA LYS A 235 -4.08 8.01 -32.41
C LYS A 235 -3.73 7.74 -33.86
N ASP A 236 -3.44 8.80 -34.61
CA ASP A 236 -3.14 8.70 -36.03
C ASP A 236 -1.79 8.03 -36.24
N ASN A 237 -1.80 6.80 -36.74
CA ASN A 237 -0.64 5.94 -36.98
C ASN A 237 -0.65 5.34 -38.37
N TYR A 238 -1.05 6.10 -39.36
CA TYR A 238 -1.20 5.61 -40.74
C TYR A 238 -0.29 6.35 -41.70
N LEU A 239 0.02 5.67 -42.80
CA LEU A 239 0.65 6.26 -43.99
C LEU A 239 -0.37 7.08 -44.76
N LEU A 240 0.06 8.20 -45.33
CA LEU A 240 -0.72 8.98 -46.27
C LEU A 240 -0.67 8.38 -47.69
N GLY A 241 0.49 7.81 -48.07
CA GLY A 241 0.66 7.12 -49.33
C GLY A 241 2.02 6.47 -49.45
N PHE A 242 2.20 5.64 -50.48
CA PHE A 242 3.51 5.11 -50.88
C PHE A 242 3.51 4.77 -52.37
N LYS A 243 4.69 4.71 -52.96
CA LYS A 243 4.91 4.28 -54.36
C LYS A 243 6.21 3.48 -54.45
N PHE A 244 6.15 2.39 -55.19
CA PHE A 244 7.35 1.71 -55.64
C PHE A 244 7.76 2.24 -57.02
N ASN A 245 9.07 2.47 -57.24
CA ASN A 245 9.60 2.99 -58.48
C ASN A 245 9.10 2.15 -59.66
N ASN A 246 8.44 2.78 -60.67
CA ASN A 246 7.84 2.16 -61.85
C ASN A 246 6.73 1.12 -61.61
N TYR A 247 6.18 1.02 -60.39
CA TYR A 247 5.09 0.10 -60.08
C TYR A 247 3.96 0.84 -59.41
N ASN A 248 2.75 0.68 -59.92
CA ASN A 248 1.55 1.21 -59.29
C ASN A 248 0.96 0.14 -58.37
N ILE A 249 0.72 0.51 -57.13
CA ILE A 249 0.00 -0.30 -56.12
C ILE A 249 -1.12 0.56 -55.60
N ASP A 250 -2.36 0.05 -55.61
CA ASP A 250 -3.49 0.77 -55.04
C ASP A 250 -3.33 0.89 -53.54
N PHE A 251 -3.09 2.10 -53.07
CA PHE A 251 -3.00 2.43 -51.67
C PHE A 251 -4.39 2.58 -51.03
N SER A 252 -4.55 2.08 -49.83
CA SER A 252 -5.70 2.32 -48.99
C SER A 252 -5.24 2.48 -47.54
N LYS A 253 -5.67 3.54 -46.88
CA LYS A 253 -5.33 3.85 -45.48
C LYS A 253 -5.57 2.69 -44.49
N ASP A 254 -6.61 1.88 -44.75
CA ASP A 254 -6.98 0.77 -43.86
C ASP A 254 -6.27 -0.55 -44.21
N LYS A 255 -5.57 -0.60 -45.32
CA LYS A 255 -4.84 -1.78 -45.79
C LYS A 255 -3.41 -1.73 -45.26
N THR A 256 -2.98 -2.77 -44.57
CA THR A 256 -1.65 -2.87 -43.95
C THR A 256 -0.75 -3.90 -44.59
N SER A 257 -1.25 -4.65 -45.61
CA SER A 257 -0.48 -5.66 -46.31
C SER A 257 -0.58 -5.45 -47.80
N TYR A 258 0.55 -5.38 -48.47
CA TYR A 258 0.67 -5.13 -49.88
C TYR A 258 1.58 -6.17 -50.53
N SER A 259 1.33 -6.53 -51.79
CA SER A 259 2.18 -7.43 -52.56
C SER A 259 2.50 -6.84 -53.93
N LEU A 260 3.74 -7.04 -54.36
CA LEU A 260 4.28 -6.60 -55.62
C LEU A 260 5.04 -7.76 -56.28
N ILE A 261 4.81 -7.99 -57.56
CA ILE A 261 5.57 -8.96 -58.35
C ILE A 261 6.47 -8.17 -59.29
N VAL A 262 7.77 -8.48 -59.27
CA VAL A 262 8.78 -7.83 -60.13
C VAL A 262 9.49 -8.86 -61.03
N GLU A 263 9.95 -8.41 -62.18
CA GLU A 263 10.68 -9.26 -63.15
C GLU A 263 12.06 -9.67 -62.58
N ASN A 264 12.61 -10.79 -63.07
CA ASN A 264 13.91 -11.31 -62.65
C ASN A 264 15.05 -10.27 -62.71
N LYS A 265 15.03 -9.41 -63.74
CA LYS A 265 16.04 -8.35 -63.94
C LYS A 265 16.04 -7.26 -62.88
N VAL A 266 14.98 -7.16 -62.05
CA VAL A 266 14.85 -6.15 -61.00
C VAL A 266 15.60 -6.62 -59.74
N THR A 267 16.80 -6.17 -59.59
CA THR A 267 17.67 -6.54 -58.45
C THR A 267 17.64 -5.51 -57.31
N LYS A 268 17.08 -4.32 -57.55
CA LYS A 268 16.93 -3.23 -56.58
C LYS A 268 15.55 -2.60 -56.78
N LEU A 269 14.96 -2.14 -55.69
CA LEU A 269 13.68 -1.47 -55.68
C LEU A 269 13.74 -0.27 -54.74
N ALA A 270 13.22 0.88 -55.15
CA ALA A 270 13.03 2.04 -54.32
C ALA A 270 11.56 2.12 -53.89
N ILE A 271 11.32 2.57 -52.66
CA ILE A 271 9.99 2.90 -52.18
C ILE A 271 9.99 4.37 -51.71
N CYS A 272 8.99 5.10 -52.15
CA CYS A 272 8.72 6.46 -51.70
C CYS A 272 7.44 6.46 -50.84
N PHE A 273 7.43 7.27 -49.84
CA PHE A 273 6.26 7.52 -49.00
C PHE A 273 5.89 9.01 -49.16
N GLY A 274 4.62 9.30 -49.36
CA GLY A 274 4.19 10.68 -49.54
C GLY A 274 2.69 10.79 -49.75
N GLU A 275 2.18 12.03 -49.71
CA GLU A 275 0.81 12.34 -50.07
C GLU A 275 0.62 12.16 -51.59
N VAL A 276 -0.48 11.54 -51.97
CA VAL A 276 -0.84 11.36 -53.39
C VAL A 276 -1.62 12.56 -53.85
N GLU A 277 -0.98 13.49 -54.59
CA GLU A 277 -1.65 14.57 -55.28
C GLU A 277 -1.62 14.29 -56.79
N ASP A 278 -2.76 14.30 -57.46
CA ASP A 278 -2.93 14.15 -58.91
C ASP A 278 -2.14 12.96 -59.54
N ASP A 279 -2.27 11.76 -58.96
CA ASP A 279 -1.54 10.54 -59.38
C ASP A 279 0.01 10.63 -59.25
N THR A 280 0.51 11.69 -58.70
CA THR A 280 1.94 11.82 -58.35
C THR A 280 2.14 11.73 -56.85
N ILE A 281 3.13 10.92 -56.43
CA ILE A 281 3.59 10.95 -55.05
C ILE A 281 4.68 12.02 -54.93
N LEU A 282 4.38 13.08 -54.21
CA LEU A 282 5.36 14.07 -53.83
C LEU A 282 6.17 13.51 -52.64
N CYS A 283 7.43 13.19 -52.88
CA CYS A 283 8.38 12.94 -51.82
C CYS A 283 8.77 14.30 -51.23
N ILE A 284 8.40 14.58 -49.97
CA ILE A 284 8.70 15.84 -49.32
C ILE A 284 10.07 15.79 -48.65
N ASP A 285 10.80 16.93 -48.72
CA ASP A 285 12.18 17.15 -48.32
C ASP A 285 12.46 16.81 -46.85
N GLY A 286 13.51 16.01 -46.62
CA GLY A 286 14.26 15.87 -45.38
C GLY A 286 13.50 15.48 -44.13
N ASP A 287 13.77 14.35 -43.54
CA ASP A 287 13.41 13.87 -42.22
C ASP A 287 11.95 13.41 -41.94
N SER A 288 11.02 13.59 -42.87
CA SER A 288 9.66 13.07 -42.69
C SER A 288 9.25 12.19 -43.87
N LEU A 289 9.18 10.90 -43.63
CA LEU A 289 8.23 10.03 -44.31
C LEU A 289 6.86 10.67 -44.20
N ASP A 290 6.09 10.75 -45.30
CA ASP A 290 4.78 11.36 -45.27
C ASP A 290 3.78 10.40 -44.55
N ILE A 291 3.91 10.43 -43.26
CA ILE A 291 3.02 9.87 -42.26
C ILE A 291 2.15 11.00 -41.75
N SER A 292 1.07 10.72 -41.05
CA SER A 292 0.27 11.77 -40.44
C SER A 292 1.16 12.71 -39.63
N ASP A 293 0.84 14.01 -39.61
CA ASP A 293 1.58 15.06 -38.85
C ASP A 293 1.76 14.77 -37.35
N LYS A 294 1.06 13.75 -36.82
CA LYS A 294 1.06 13.31 -35.43
C LYS A 294 1.58 11.89 -35.21
N ALA A 295 2.26 11.35 -36.21
CA ALA A 295 2.88 10.05 -36.15
C ALA A 295 4.37 10.14 -36.51
N LYS A 296 5.11 9.11 -36.17
CA LYS A 296 6.51 8.94 -36.60
C LYS A 296 6.75 7.51 -37.07
N MET A 297 7.68 7.34 -37.98
CA MET A 297 8.19 6.01 -38.28
C MET A 297 9.10 5.57 -37.13
N GLU A 298 8.81 4.43 -36.52
CA GLU A 298 9.61 3.88 -35.44
C GLU A 298 10.72 2.96 -35.96
N SER A 299 10.42 2.13 -36.92
CA SER A 299 11.37 1.17 -37.49
C SER A 299 11.01 0.75 -38.90
N LEU A 300 12.02 0.47 -39.68
CA LEU A 300 11.94 -0.05 -41.05
C LEU A 300 12.84 -1.28 -41.16
N PHE A 301 12.30 -2.40 -41.59
CA PHE A 301 13.02 -3.66 -41.75
C PHE A 301 12.86 -4.19 -43.18
N PHE A 302 13.97 -4.59 -43.81
CA PHE A 302 13.95 -5.31 -45.05
C PHE A 302 14.58 -6.69 -44.89
N ASN A 303 13.87 -7.76 -45.23
CA ASN A 303 14.26 -9.15 -45.02
C ASN A 303 14.80 -9.40 -43.59
N LYS A 304 14.08 -8.90 -42.55
CA LYS A 304 14.41 -8.98 -41.12
C LYS A 304 15.65 -8.17 -40.68
N GLN A 305 16.26 -7.41 -41.58
CA GLN A 305 17.39 -6.54 -41.27
C GLN A 305 16.89 -5.10 -41.11
N GLU A 306 17.22 -4.46 -39.99
CA GLU A 306 16.85 -3.06 -39.73
C GLU A 306 17.60 -2.13 -40.72
N ILE A 307 16.85 -1.25 -41.38
CA ILE A 307 17.41 -0.23 -42.26
C ILE A 307 17.57 1.04 -41.40
N ARG A 308 18.81 1.45 -41.14
CA ARG A 308 19.14 2.59 -40.29
C ARG A 308 19.50 3.86 -41.04
N ASP A 309 20.03 3.70 -42.29
CA ASP A 309 20.50 4.81 -43.09
C ASP A 309 19.95 4.62 -44.54
N ALA A 310 18.79 5.22 -44.79
CA ALA A 310 18.19 5.23 -46.11
C ALA A 310 18.41 6.60 -46.77
N ASP A 311 19.68 6.94 -47.02
CA ASP A 311 20.03 8.15 -47.76
C ASP A 311 20.42 7.82 -49.18
N GLU A 312 19.45 7.82 -50.14
CA GLU A 312 19.76 8.07 -51.54
C GLU A 312 18.65 8.89 -52.18
N LYS A 313 19.08 9.97 -52.85
CA LYS A 313 18.24 10.82 -53.69
C LYS A 313 17.69 10.01 -54.87
N CYS A 314 16.38 9.94 -54.99
CA CYS A 314 15.71 9.37 -56.18
C CYS A 314 15.44 10.49 -57.17
N ASN A 315 16.22 10.51 -58.24
CA ASN A 315 16.06 11.36 -59.42
C ASN A 315 16.25 12.89 -59.32
N ASP A 316 16.60 13.49 -60.44
CA ASP A 316 17.10 14.82 -60.67
C ASP A 316 16.18 16.01 -60.33
N ASP A 317 15.00 15.78 -59.76
CA ASP A 317 14.07 16.79 -59.30
C ASP A 317 13.83 16.68 -57.79
N GLU A 318 14.64 17.30 -56.99
CA GLU A 318 14.50 17.69 -55.59
C GLU A 318 13.56 16.90 -54.64
N SER A 319 13.03 15.77 -55.06
CA SER A 319 12.19 14.90 -54.26
C SER A 319 13.03 13.84 -53.54
N ILE A 320 12.91 13.75 -52.20
CA ILE A 320 13.59 12.78 -51.39
C ILE A 320 12.77 11.48 -51.38
N CYS A 321 13.35 10.47 -51.99
CA CYS A 321 12.83 9.11 -51.88
C CYS A 321 13.69 8.33 -50.93
N TYR A 322 13.10 7.64 -49.98
CA TYR A 322 13.81 6.61 -49.22
C TYR A 322 13.97 5.41 -50.15
N SER A 323 15.17 5.21 -50.68
CA SER A 323 15.49 4.03 -51.48
C SER A 323 15.92 2.91 -50.55
N ILE A 324 15.19 1.80 -50.58
CA ILE A 324 15.68 0.56 -50.01
C ILE A 324 16.66 -0.03 -51.01
N ILE A 325 17.93 0.22 -50.77
CA ILE A 325 18.98 -0.41 -51.51
C ILE A 325 19.25 -1.77 -50.90
N GLY A 326 18.48 -2.74 -51.29
CA GLY A 326 18.71 -4.13 -50.91
C GLY A 326 18.81 -4.98 -52.17
N ASN A 327 19.59 -6.04 -52.14
CA ASN A 327 19.50 -7.08 -53.15
C ASN A 327 18.15 -7.78 -52.97
N ILE A 328 17.23 -7.57 -53.93
CA ILE A 328 15.97 -8.31 -53.93
C ILE A 328 16.29 -9.72 -54.38
N ASN A 329 16.17 -10.68 -53.49
CA ASN A 329 16.36 -12.10 -53.78
C ASN A 329 15.25 -12.63 -54.68
N VAL A 330 15.53 -13.68 -55.47
CA VAL A 330 14.46 -14.40 -56.17
C VAL A 330 13.47 -14.99 -55.17
N GLY A 331 12.19 -14.86 -55.44
CA GLY A 331 11.13 -15.21 -54.50
C GLY A 331 10.71 -14.05 -53.60
N ASN A 332 10.17 -14.35 -52.44
CA ASN A 332 9.57 -13.37 -51.54
C ASN A 332 10.63 -12.60 -50.73
N ASN A 333 10.53 -11.28 -50.81
CA ASN A 333 11.24 -10.34 -49.94
C ASN A 333 10.21 -9.59 -49.12
N GLU A 334 10.49 -9.32 -47.87
CA GLU A 334 9.58 -8.65 -46.98
C GLU A 334 10.14 -7.29 -46.51
N LEU A 335 9.33 -6.26 -46.69
CA LEU A 335 9.57 -4.95 -46.08
C LEU A 335 8.51 -4.73 -45.01
N LYS A 336 8.96 -4.43 -43.81
CA LYS A 336 8.10 -4.10 -42.67
C LYS A 336 8.38 -2.68 -42.21
N MET A 337 7.31 -1.94 -41.92
CA MET A 337 7.35 -0.61 -41.41
C MET A 337 6.42 -0.51 -40.20
N VAL A 338 6.91 0.12 -39.10
CA VAL A 338 6.10 0.39 -37.93
C VAL A 338 5.94 1.90 -37.79
N VAL A 339 4.69 2.35 -37.86
CA VAL A 339 4.28 3.74 -37.63
C VAL A 339 3.67 3.87 -36.24
N THR A 340 4.15 4.84 -35.46
CA THR A 340 3.74 5.04 -34.07
C THR A 340 3.07 6.41 -33.94
N ALA A 341 1.83 6.43 -33.46
CA ALA A 341 1.08 7.63 -33.16
C ALA A 341 1.65 8.37 -31.93
N GLU A 342 1.19 9.58 -31.69
CA GLU A 342 1.55 10.38 -30.51
C GLU A 342 1.19 9.68 -29.18
N ASN A 343 0.10 8.93 -29.15
CA ASN A 343 -0.34 8.15 -27.98
C ASN A 343 0.39 6.80 -27.82
N GLU A 344 1.39 6.52 -28.68
CA GLU A 344 2.20 5.29 -28.72
C GLU A 344 1.47 4.08 -29.33
N ASP A 345 0.27 4.25 -29.89
CA ASP A 345 -0.38 3.20 -30.68
C ASP A 345 0.42 2.95 -31.96
N LYS A 346 0.65 1.65 -32.26
CA LYS A 346 1.49 1.22 -33.37
C LYS A 346 0.66 0.58 -34.46
N LYS A 347 1.04 0.83 -35.72
CA LYS A 347 0.52 0.13 -36.89
C LYS A 347 1.68 -0.40 -37.72
N GLU A 348 1.65 -1.69 -38.02
CA GLU A 348 2.64 -2.35 -38.88
C GLU A 348 2.11 -2.46 -40.31
N TYR A 349 2.91 -2.01 -41.25
CA TYR A 349 2.70 -2.21 -42.67
C TYR A 349 3.68 -3.24 -43.20
N VAL A 350 3.19 -4.22 -44.01
CA VAL A 350 3.98 -5.31 -44.56
C VAL A 350 3.86 -5.27 -46.08
N PHE A 351 4.99 -5.18 -46.75
CA PHE A 351 5.09 -5.22 -48.21
C PHE A 351 5.83 -6.49 -48.62
N THR A 352 5.17 -7.39 -49.32
CA THR A 352 5.77 -8.61 -49.86
C THR A 352 6.13 -8.39 -51.33
N ILE A 353 7.42 -8.41 -51.64
CA ILE A 353 7.95 -8.21 -52.99
C ILE A 353 8.44 -9.55 -53.51
N ASN A 354 7.75 -10.11 -54.52
CA ASN A 354 8.14 -11.35 -55.15
C ASN A 354 8.90 -11.07 -56.45
N ARG A 355 10.19 -11.41 -56.46
CA ARG A 355 11.02 -11.38 -57.68
C ARG A 355 10.94 -12.71 -58.38
N LYS A 356 10.51 -12.69 -59.67
CA LYS A 356 10.43 -13.87 -60.49
C LYS A 356 11.81 -14.54 -60.67
N ASN A 357 11.82 -15.85 -60.91
CA ASN A 357 13.03 -16.57 -61.27
C ASN A 357 13.41 -16.28 -62.74
N GLU A 358 14.56 -16.83 -63.19
CA GLU A 358 15.06 -16.65 -64.60
C GLU A 358 14.08 -17.16 -65.63
N SER A 359 13.24 -18.13 -65.33
CA SER A 359 12.21 -18.64 -66.24
C SER A 359 10.92 -17.78 -66.27
N GLY A 360 10.90 -16.65 -65.51
CA GLY A 360 9.76 -15.74 -65.43
C GLY A 360 8.62 -16.23 -64.57
N GLN A 361 8.87 -17.22 -63.68
CA GLN A 361 7.87 -17.77 -62.75
C GLN A 361 7.92 -17.08 -61.40
N VAL A 362 6.75 -16.94 -60.77
CA VAL A 362 6.64 -16.52 -59.37
C VAL A 362 7.07 -17.67 -58.47
N VAL A 363 7.93 -17.38 -57.49
CA VAL A 363 8.46 -18.35 -56.53
C VAL A 363 8.05 -17.89 -55.10
N ASP A 364 7.38 -18.76 -54.37
CA ASP A 364 6.89 -18.42 -53.02
C ASP A 364 7.95 -18.56 -51.92
N LYS A 365 9.18 -19.02 -52.29
CA LYS A 365 10.31 -19.15 -51.38
C LYS A 365 11.43 -18.21 -51.74
N THR A 366 12.26 -17.78 -50.79
CA THR A 366 13.52 -17.08 -51.04
C THR A 366 14.61 -18.08 -51.38
N ASP A 367 15.66 -17.67 -52.13
CA ASP A 367 16.80 -18.52 -52.50
C ASP A 367 17.52 -19.13 -51.31
N ASP A 368 17.47 -18.49 -50.15
CA ASP A 368 18.05 -19.03 -48.87
C ASP A 368 17.34 -20.31 -48.39
N GLU A 369 16.11 -20.59 -48.82
CA GLU A 369 15.39 -21.83 -48.50
C GLU A 369 15.63 -22.95 -49.54
N ILE A 370 16.14 -22.61 -50.75
CA ILE A 370 16.33 -23.57 -51.86
C ILE A 370 17.63 -24.40 -51.69
N THR A 371 18.62 -23.87 -50.95
CA THR A 371 19.91 -24.58 -50.75
C THR A 371 19.90 -25.65 -49.65
N SER A 372 18.77 -25.86 -48.95
CA SER A 372 18.68 -26.85 -47.85
C SER A 372 17.76 -28.04 -48.14
N ASN A 373 17.53 -28.43 -49.40
CA ASN A 373 16.75 -29.64 -49.72
C ASN A 373 17.61 -30.89 -49.79
N SER A 374 18.18 -31.33 -48.66
CA SER A 374 18.41 -32.75 -48.38
C SER A 374 18.55 -32.98 -46.89
N LYS A 375 17.43 -33.07 -46.18
CA LYS A 375 17.17 -34.04 -45.10
C LYS A 375 15.81 -33.78 -44.47
N THR A 376 14.89 -34.66 -44.78
CA THR A 376 13.62 -34.85 -44.12
C THR A 376 13.75 -34.91 -42.59
N GLY A 377 12.97 -34.10 -41.87
CA GLY A 377 12.55 -34.38 -40.49
C GLY A 377 13.32 -33.65 -39.39
N SER A 378 12.95 -32.41 -39.11
CA SER A 378 13.16 -31.89 -37.75
C SER A 378 12.46 -30.57 -37.36
N THR A 379 11.78 -29.87 -38.29
CA THR A 379 11.18 -28.53 -38.01
C THR A 379 9.92 -28.58 -37.14
N SER A 380 9.17 -29.67 -37.21
CA SER A 380 7.93 -29.84 -36.38
C SER A 380 8.25 -30.03 -34.88
N ILE A 381 9.43 -30.57 -34.54
CA ILE A 381 9.81 -30.87 -33.17
C ILE A 381 10.26 -29.59 -32.43
N ILE A 382 10.87 -28.64 -33.15
CA ILE A 382 11.39 -27.39 -32.53
C ILE A 382 10.22 -26.43 -32.19
N ILE A 383 9.19 -26.33 -33.03
CA ILE A 383 8.03 -25.48 -32.75
C ILE A 383 7.21 -26.04 -31.60
N ILE A 384 7.06 -27.36 -31.48
CA ILE A 384 6.36 -28.00 -30.38
C ILE A 384 7.13 -27.81 -29.05
N SER A 385 8.47 -27.86 -29.08
CA SER A 385 9.28 -27.64 -27.87
C SER A 385 9.24 -26.18 -27.37
N ILE A 386 9.19 -25.18 -28.26
CA ILE A 386 9.07 -23.78 -27.87
C ILE A 386 7.70 -23.48 -27.27
N VAL A 387 6.61 -24.01 -27.86
CA VAL A 387 5.25 -23.84 -27.31
C VAL A 387 5.12 -24.52 -25.95
N MET A 388 5.73 -25.71 -25.76
CA MET A 388 5.73 -26.40 -24.48
C MET A 388 6.53 -25.65 -23.40
N ILE A 389 7.67 -25.02 -23.75
CA ILE A 389 8.46 -24.21 -22.81
C ILE A 389 7.68 -22.96 -22.39
N ILE A 390 7.01 -22.29 -23.32
CA ILE A 390 6.18 -21.11 -23.02
C ILE A 390 5.01 -21.51 -22.11
N ALA A 391 4.33 -22.62 -22.39
CA ALA A 391 3.25 -23.13 -21.55
C ALA A 391 3.74 -23.49 -20.13
N LEU A 392 4.94 -24.06 -20.00
CA LEU A 392 5.54 -24.41 -18.72
C LEU A 392 5.89 -23.14 -17.90
N VAL A 393 6.46 -22.13 -18.53
CA VAL A 393 6.79 -20.84 -17.90
C VAL A 393 5.51 -20.14 -17.41
N VAL A 394 4.45 -20.13 -18.22
CA VAL A 394 3.15 -19.56 -17.82
C VAL A 394 2.56 -20.34 -16.66
N ALA A 395 2.63 -21.66 -16.66
CA ALA A 395 2.14 -22.50 -15.57
C ALA A 395 2.91 -22.24 -14.25
N ILE A 396 4.23 -22.09 -14.31
CA ILE A 396 5.08 -21.77 -13.14
C ILE A 396 4.73 -20.36 -12.58
N VAL A 397 4.55 -19.37 -13.45
CA VAL A 397 4.17 -18.00 -13.04
C VAL A 397 2.79 -17.98 -12.38
N VAL A 398 1.81 -18.73 -12.91
CA VAL A 398 0.47 -18.85 -12.34
C VAL A 398 0.50 -19.60 -11.01
N ALA A 399 1.29 -20.68 -10.89
CA ALA A 399 1.46 -21.44 -9.65
C ALA A 399 2.11 -20.58 -8.55
N LYS A 400 3.12 -19.77 -8.91
CA LYS A 400 3.77 -18.83 -7.98
C LYS A 400 2.81 -17.71 -7.53
N LYS A 401 1.98 -17.20 -8.46
CA LYS A 401 0.97 -16.16 -8.17
C LYS A 401 -0.18 -16.69 -7.30
N LYS A 402 -0.47 -17.99 -7.33
CA LYS A 402 -1.48 -18.67 -6.50
C LYS A 402 -0.92 -19.22 -5.17
N GLY A 403 0.35 -18.98 -4.84
CA GLY A 403 0.96 -19.44 -3.59
C GLY A 403 1.03 -20.96 -3.45
N LEU A 404 1.01 -21.72 -4.57
CA LEU A 404 1.03 -23.18 -4.53
C LEU A 404 2.37 -23.76 -4.03
N PHE A 405 3.48 -22.99 -4.20
CA PHE A 405 4.82 -23.41 -3.75
C PHE A 405 5.04 -23.23 -2.25
N ASP A 406 4.27 -22.35 -1.60
CA ASP A 406 4.40 -22.11 -0.14
C ASP A 406 3.75 -23.24 0.68
N LYS A 407 2.87 -24.05 0.07
CA LYS A 407 2.25 -25.23 0.72
C LYS A 407 3.14 -26.47 0.75
N ILE A 408 4.18 -26.55 -0.06
CA ILE A 408 5.06 -27.73 -0.15
C ILE A 408 6.23 -27.64 0.87
N LYS A 409 6.48 -26.46 1.44
CA LYS A 409 7.58 -26.23 2.39
C LYS A 409 7.21 -26.46 3.86
N ASN A 410 5.93 -26.71 4.15
CA ASN A 410 5.37 -26.87 5.50
C ASN A 410 4.71 -28.24 5.74
N ASN A 411 5.15 -29.27 5.03
CA ASN A 411 4.87 -30.69 5.35
C ASN A 411 6.17 -31.44 5.54
#